data_2171ce0b06a755b79f470e5c6be0647a
#
_entry.id   2171ce0b06a755b79f470e5c6be0647a
#
_cell.length_a   1.000
_cell.length_b   1.000
_cell.length_c   1.000
_cell.angle_alpha   90.00
_cell.angle_beta   90.00
_cell.angle_gamma   90.00
#
_symmetry.space_group_name_H-M   'P 1'
#
loop_
_entity.id
_entity.type
_entity.pdbx_description
1 polymer ?
#
loop_
_entity_poly.entity_id
_entity_poly.type
_entity_poly.pdbx_seq_one_letter_code
_entity_poly.pdbx_strand_id
1 'polypeptide(L)'
;MKVAILQFPGSNCDWDAEHAVRDVLNVPAQRVWHKAALPAETEAVIVPGGFSFGDYLRCGAIARFSPIMSDLIEFAHKGGQVLGICNGFQILCEAGLLPGALVRNDCIEFRCLNQALRVEDSNDRFNQAKMGSQIALPIAHGEGNYRADEEVLSELEANAQVLLRYVGNPNGSVNDIAGIRNQAGNVYGMMPHPERAIEPHHPCQDGLIVLEAFLDPIRKNNPIELSAS
;
A
#
# COMPACT_ATOMS: atom_id res chain seq x y z
N MET A 1 6.99 6.14 18.49
CA MET A 1 6.73 6.46 17.07
C MET A 1 5.59 5.56 16.61
N LYS A 2 4.61 6.09 15.90
CA LYS A 2 3.44 5.30 15.52
C LYS A 2 3.59 4.67 14.13
N VAL A 3 4.07 5.40 13.13
CA VAL A 3 4.20 4.91 11.76
C VAL A 3 5.63 5.01 11.26
N ALA A 4 6.19 3.88 10.81
CA ALA A 4 7.46 3.82 10.12
C ALA A 4 7.24 3.84 8.60
N ILE A 5 7.86 4.80 7.91
CA ILE A 5 7.88 4.85 6.44
C ILE A 5 9.23 4.29 5.99
N LEU A 6 9.24 3.13 5.35
CA LEU A 6 10.51 2.52 4.94
C LEU A 6 11.13 3.31 3.77
N GLN A 7 12.44 3.48 3.83
CA GLN A 7 13.18 4.19 2.78
C GLN A 7 14.27 3.27 2.21
N PHE A 8 14.17 2.99 0.91
CA PHE A 8 15.16 2.24 0.15
C PHE A 8 15.92 3.17 -0.80
N PRO A 9 17.12 2.79 -1.26
CA PRO A 9 17.76 3.51 -2.38
C PRO A 9 16.80 3.55 -3.59
N GLY A 10 16.45 4.73 -4.06
CA GLY A 10 15.51 4.91 -5.17
C GLY A 10 14.03 5.02 -4.79
N SER A 11 13.66 4.93 -3.51
CA SER A 11 12.33 5.37 -3.04
C SER A 11 12.16 6.87 -3.33
N ASN A 12 11.00 7.26 -3.86
CA ASN A 12 10.70 8.66 -4.13
C ASN A 12 9.31 9.10 -3.63
N CYS A 13 8.48 8.16 -3.18
CA CYS A 13 7.17 8.44 -2.57
C CYS A 13 7.21 8.36 -1.03
N ASP A 14 8.38 8.19 -0.43
CA ASP A 14 8.57 8.13 1.01
C ASP A 14 8.28 9.49 1.68
N TRP A 15 8.63 10.60 1.03
CA TRP A 15 8.27 11.94 1.46
C TRP A 15 6.76 12.20 1.40
N ASP A 16 6.12 11.79 0.30
CA ASP A 16 4.67 11.94 0.12
C ASP A 16 3.92 11.14 1.20
N ALA A 17 4.36 9.91 1.47
CA ALA A 17 3.77 9.06 2.51
C ALA A 17 3.98 9.62 3.92
N GLU A 18 5.18 10.15 4.24
CA GLU A 18 5.44 10.82 5.51
C GLU A 18 4.57 12.05 5.69
N HIS A 19 4.49 12.92 4.66
CA HIS A 19 3.63 14.11 4.65
C HIS A 19 2.17 13.75 4.86
N ALA A 20 1.66 12.76 4.12
CA ALA A 20 0.28 12.30 4.23
C ALA A 20 -0.08 11.89 5.66
N VAL A 21 0.78 11.09 6.28
CA VAL A 21 0.53 10.55 7.63
C VAL A 21 0.76 11.59 8.71
N ARG A 22 1.92 12.27 8.67
CA ARG A 22 2.33 13.19 9.73
C ARG A 22 1.64 14.54 9.67
N ASP A 23 1.63 15.17 8.49
CA ASP A 23 1.23 16.57 8.35
C ASP A 23 -0.26 16.72 8.02
N VAL A 24 -0.83 15.80 7.22
CA VAL A 24 -2.25 15.86 6.85
C VAL A 24 -3.12 15.10 7.86
N LEU A 25 -2.74 13.87 8.20
CA LEU A 25 -3.53 13.02 9.10
C LEU A 25 -3.15 13.17 10.59
N ASN A 26 -2.14 13.98 10.91
CA ASN A 26 -1.68 14.26 12.26
C ASN A 26 -1.33 13.00 13.09
N VAL A 27 -0.76 11.98 12.43
CA VAL A 27 -0.26 10.77 13.09
C VAL A 27 1.27 10.80 13.08
N PRO A 28 1.94 10.66 14.24
CA PRO A 28 3.41 10.67 14.28
C PRO A 28 4.00 9.62 13.35
N ALA A 29 4.84 10.06 12.42
CA ALA A 29 5.49 9.22 11.42
C ALA A 29 6.93 9.68 11.18
N GLN A 30 7.79 8.75 10.81
CA GLN A 30 9.15 9.06 10.36
C GLN A 30 9.65 8.05 9.36
N ARG A 31 10.57 8.47 8.50
CA ARG A 31 11.24 7.59 7.56
C ARG A 31 12.34 6.80 8.27
N VAL A 32 12.41 5.50 7.92
CA VAL A 32 13.39 4.55 8.44
C VAL A 32 14.21 3.98 7.29
N TRP A 33 15.50 4.24 7.32
CA TRP A 33 16.42 3.77 6.28
C TRP A 33 16.55 2.25 6.27
N HIS A 34 16.56 1.63 5.10
CA HIS A 34 16.54 0.17 4.91
C HIS A 34 17.64 -0.63 5.62
N LYS A 35 18.71 0.03 6.11
CA LYS A 35 19.79 -0.59 6.91
C LYS A 35 19.61 -0.41 8.40
N ALA A 36 18.68 0.44 8.84
CA ALA A 36 18.36 0.60 10.25
C ALA A 36 17.43 -0.52 10.73
N ALA A 37 17.38 -0.75 12.02
CA ALA A 37 16.37 -1.60 12.63
C ALA A 37 15.00 -0.90 12.65
N LEU A 38 13.93 -1.67 12.62
CA LEU A 38 12.58 -1.14 12.82
C LEU A 38 12.45 -0.70 14.29
N PRO A 39 12.08 0.57 14.57
CA PRO A 39 11.93 1.04 15.94
C PRO A 39 10.91 0.24 16.75
N ALA A 40 11.25 -0.08 18.00
CA ALA A 40 10.44 -0.97 18.86
C ALA A 40 9.01 -0.46 19.12
N GLU A 41 8.82 0.87 19.12
CA GLU A 41 7.51 1.52 19.31
C GLU A 41 6.72 1.71 18.01
N THR A 42 7.06 1.01 16.93
CA THR A 42 6.33 1.05 15.68
C THR A 42 4.98 0.33 15.82
N GLU A 43 3.91 1.00 15.44
CA GLU A 43 2.54 0.47 15.45
C GLU A 43 2.04 0.12 14.05
N ALA A 44 2.56 0.81 13.01
CA ALA A 44 2.33 0.47 11.61
C ALA A 44 3.53 0.79 10.74
N VAL A 45 3.59 0.12 9.59
CA VAL A 45 4.65 0.32 8.59
C VAL A 45 4.02 0.64 7.25
N ILE A 46 4.54 1.66 6.56
CA ILE A 46 4.26 1.91 5.15
C ILE A 46 5.54 1.61 4.36
N VAL A 47 5.40 0.73 3.37
CA VAL A 47 6.42 0.48 2.34
C VAL A 47 6.03 1.33 1.13
N PRO A 48 6.71 2.46 0.87
CA PRO A 48 6.26 3.43 -0.11
C PRO A 48 6.56 3.01 -1.54
N GLY A 49 5.99 3.77 -2.47
CA GLY A 49 6.30 3.68 -3.89
C GLY A 49 7.68 4.23 -4.25
N GLY A 50 8.07 4.01 -5.49
CA GLY A 50 9.35 4.44 -6.05
C GLY A 50 9.95 3.40 -6.96
N PHE A 51 11.27 3.45 -7.11
CA PHE A 51 12.07 2.56 -7.95
C PHE A 51 13.21 1.98 -7.10
N SER A 52 12.85 1.17 -6.09
CA SER A 52 13.82 0.65 -5.12
C SER A 52 14.95 -0.09 -5.82
N PHE A 53 16.19 0.33 -5.53
CA PHE A 53 17.42 -0.15 -6.18
C PHE A 53 17.40 -0.04 -7.71
N GLY A 54 16.64 0.92 -8.27
CA GLY A 54 16.53 1.14 -9.71
C GLY A 54 15.76 0.06 -10.48
N ASP A 55 14.95 -0.73 -9.78
CA ASP A 55 14.15 -1.85 -10.32
C ASP A 55 14.98 -2.90 -11.08
N TYR A 56 16.27 -3.02 -10.75
CA TYR A 56 17.14 -4.04 -11.32
C TYR A 56 16.59 -5.44 -11.04
N LEU A 57 16.67 -6.32 -12.03
CA LEU A 57 16.07 -7.66 -12.13
C LEU A 57 14.56 -7.60 -12.36
N ARG A 58 13.78 -7.10 -11.42
CA ARG A 58 12.37 -6.69 -11.46
C ARG A 58 12.07 -5.84 -10.23
N CYS A 59 10.99 -5.09 -10.29
CA CYS A 59 10.58 -4.19 -9.22
C CYS A 59 10.45 -4.93 -7.88
N GLY A 60 11.08 -4.38 -6.84
CA GLY A 60 11.05 -4.95 -5.48
C GLY A 60 12.01 -6.12 -5.21
N ALA A 61 12.55 -6.80 -6.24
CA ALA A 61 13.32 -8.03 -6.08
C ALA A 61 14.59 -7.87 -5.24
N ILE A 62 15.30 -6.75 -5.34
CA ILE A 62 16.49 -6.49 -4.54
C ILE A 62 16.12 -5.98 -3.15
N ALA A 63 15.09 -5.15 -3.05
CA ALA A 63 14.65 -4.57 -1.80
C ALA A 63 14.29 -5.61 -0.73
N ARG A 64 13.73 -6.78 -1.15
CA ARG A 64 13.39 -7.89 -0.25
C ARG A 64 14.58 -8.39 0.59
N PHE A 65 15.80 -8.19 0.14
CA PHE A 65 17.03 -8.60 0.84
C PHE A 65 17.62 -7.51 1.74
N SER A 66 16.98 -6.36 1.84
CA SER A 66 17.44 -5.29 2.74
C SER A 66 17.31 -5.72 4.20
N PRO A 67 18.27 -5.30 5.08
CA PRO A 67 18.25 -5.68 6.49
C PRO A 67 16.91 -5.47 7.20
N ILE A 68 16.25 -4.33 6.99
CA ILE A 68 14.96 -4.01 7.61
C ILE A 68 13.83 -4.99 7.25
N MET A 69 13.97 -5.75 6.16
CA MET A 69 12.91 -6.66 5.73
C MET A 69 12.71 -7.84 6.69
N SER A 70 13.75 -8.28 7.41
CA SER A 70 13.59 -9.30 8.46
C SER A 70 12.73 -8.78 9.60
N ASP A 71 12.96 -7.53 10.03
CA ASP A 71 12.16 -6.89 11.08
C ASP A 71 10.72 -6.67 10.62
N LEU A 72 10.53 -6.24 9.36
CA LEU A 72 9.20 -6.06 8.76
C LEU A 72 8.40 -7.38 8.71
N ILE A 73 9.05 -8.46 8.29
CA ILE A 73 8.42 -9.79 8.21
C ILE A 73 8.01 -10.26 9.62
N GLU A 74 8.89 -10.11 10.59
CA GLU A 74 8.59 -10.45 12.00
C GLU A 74 7.46 -9.58 12.55
N PHE A 75 7.49 -8.27 12.29
CA PHE A 75 6.44 -7.32 12.67
C PHE A 75 5.07 -7.72 12.08
N ALA A 76 5.03 -8.04 10.79
CA ALA A 76 3.81 -8.47 10.11
C ALA A 76 3.27 -9.79 10.67
N HIS A 77 4.14 -10.79 10.93
CA HIS A 77 3.74 -12.06 11.53
C HIS A 77 3.20 -11.93 12.96
N LYS A 78 3.62 -10.90 13.70
CA LYS A 78 3.06 -10.55 15.01
C LYS A 78 1.74 -9.77 14.95
N GLY A 79 1.18 -9.58 13.77
CA GLY A 79 -0.08 -8.85 13.54
C GLY A 79 0.07 -7.35 13.35
N GLY A 80 1.29 -6.85 13.21
CA GLY A 80 1.57 -5.44 12.92
C GLY A 80 0.98 -5.01 11.57
N GLN A 81 0.45 -3.79 11.50
CA GLN A 81 -0.20 -3.25 10.30
C GLN A 81 0.85 -2.82 9.27
N VAL A 82 0.75 -3.33 8.05
CA VAL A 82 1.66 -3.01 6.95
C VAL A 82 0.89 -2.60 5.70
N LEU A 83 1.26 -1.49 5.07
CA LEU A 83 0.73 -1.03 3.79
C LEU A 83 1.86 -0.90 2.77
N GLY A 84 1.79 -1.63 1.67
CA GLY A 84 2.66 -1.47 0.50
C GLY A 84 1.96 -0.67 -0.59
N ILE A 85 2.59 0.42 -1.04
CA ILE A 85 2.07 1.29 -2.09
C ILE A 85 2.94 1.15 -3.33
N CYS A 86 2.39 0.83 -4.48
CA CYS A 86 3.07 0.69 -5.78
C CYS A 86 4.32 -0.21 -5.67
N ASN A 87 5.53 0.32 -5.70
CA ASN A 87 6.76 -0.45 -5.47
C ASN A 87 6.77 -1.17 -4.10
N GLY A 88 6.15 -0.61 -3.09
CA GLY A 88 5.95 -1.27 -1.79
C GLY A 88 5.10 -2.54 -1.91
N PHE A 89 4.04 -2.54 -2.71
CA PHE A 89 3.25 -3.74 -2.99
C PHE A 89 4.09 -4.82 -3.69
N GLN A 90 4.89 -4.42 -4.69
CA GLN A 90 5.82 -5.33 -5.36
C GLN A 90 6.81 -5.96 -4.36
N ILE A 91 7.40 -5.16 -3.46
CA ILE A 91 8.30 -5.65 -2.40
C ILE A 91 7.60 -6.64 -1.47
N LEU A 92 6.35 -6.39 -1.07
CA LEU A 92 5.59 -7.28 -0.19
C LEU A 92 5.28 -8.63 -0.87
N CYS A 93 4.99 -8.63 -2.17
CA CYS A 93 4.85 -9.88 -2.95
C CYS A 93 6.19 -10.63 -3.04
N GLU A 94 7.29 -9.93 -3.37
CA GLU A 94 8.63 -10.54 -3.42
C GLU A 94 9.11 -11.10 -2.07
N ALA A 95 8.65 -10.50 -0.96
CA ALA A 95 8.95 -10.97 0.40
C ALA A 95 8.03 -12.12 0.86
N GLY A 96 7.00 -12.49 0.07
CA GLY A 96 6.04 -13.52 0.43
C GLY A 96 5.03 -13.10 1.52
N LEU A 97 4.92 -11.81 1.80
CA LEU A 97 3.92 -11.27 2.73
C LEU A 97 2.54 -11.10 2.08
N LEU A 98 2.50 -11.00 0.76
CA LEU A 98 1.29 -11.01 -0.06
C LEU A 98 1.45 -12.03 -1.19
N PRO A 99 0.37 -12.71 -1.59
CA PRO A 99 0.41 -13.69 -2.67
C PRO A 99 0.48 -13.01 -4.05
N GLY A 100 0.92 -13.78 -5.06
CA GLY A 100 1.02 -13.31 -6.44
C GLY A 100 2.27 -12.50 -6.74
N ALA A 101 2.28 -11.82 -7.88
CA ALA A 101 3.40 -11.01 -8.36
C ALA A 101 2.90 -9.85 -9.22
N LEU A 102 3.66 -8.77 -9.27
CA LEU A 102 3.46 -7.65 -10.19
C LEU A 102 4.43 -7.80 -11.36
N VAL A 103 3.91 -7.79 -12.57
CA VAL A 103 4.69 -7.90 -13.80
C VAL A 103 4.46 -6.67 -14.69
N ARG A 104 5.20 -6.61 -15.81
CA ARG A 104 5.09 -5.52 -16.76
C ARG A 104 3.65 -5.36 -17.26
N ASN A 105 3.21 -4.10 -17.39
CA ASN A 105 1.92 -3.75 -17.97
C ASN A 105 1.79 -4.40 -19.36
N ASP A 106 0.62 -4.91 -19.70
CA ASP A 106 0.36 -5.56 -20.98
C ASP A 106 0.53 -4.62 -22.17
N CYS A 107 0.24 -3.32 -21.98
CA CYS A 107 0.48 -2.27 -22.98
C CYS A 107 1.97 -1.92 -23.17
N ILE A 108 2.87 -2.44 -22.34
CA ILE A 108 4.33 -2.17 -22.38
C ILE A 108 4.68 -0.69 -22.13
N GLU A 109 3.72 0.13 -21.70
CA GLU A 109 3.89 1.55 -21.43
C GLU A 109 3.83 1.83 -19.91
N PHE A 110 4.52 2.90 -19.49
CA PHE A 110 4.35 3.45 -18.16
C PHE A 110 2.99 4.18 -18.09
N ARG A 111 2.14 3.77 -17.17
CA ARG A 111 0.83 4.39 -16.95
C ARG A 111 0.91 5.39 -15.81
N CYS A 112 0.59 6.66 -16.10
CA CYS A 112 0.55 7.75 -15.12
C CYS A 112 -0.74 8.55 -15.34
N LEU A 113 -1.77 8.25 -14.55
CA LEU A 113 -3.09 8.87 -14.66
C LEU A 113 -3.90 8.70 -13.36
N ASN A 114 -4.97 9.48 -13.21
CA ASN A 114 -5.97 9.21 -12.19
C ASN A 114 -6.86 8.06 -12.65
N GLN A 115 -6.89 6.99 -11.87
CA GLN A 115 -7.58 5.75 -12.20
C GLN A 115 -8.81 5.57 -11.31
N ALA A 116 -9.97 5.33 -11.93
CA ALA A 116 -11.17 4.93 -11.21
C ALA A 116 -11.00 3.49 -10.68
N LEU A 117 -11.38 3.31 -9.43
CA LEU A 117 -11.29 2.04 -8.71
C LEU A 117 -12.63 1.71 -8.08
N ARG A 118 -12.98 0.42 -8.05
CA ARG A 118 -14.13 -0.09 -7.30
C ARG A 118 -13.64 -0.66 -5.98
N VAL A 119 -14.30 -0.28 -4.89
CA VAL A 119 -14.03 -0.81 -3.55
C VAL A 119 -14.71 -2.17 -3.39
N GLU A 120 -13.92 -3.21 -3.05
CA GLU A 120 -14.39 -4.59 -2.87
C GLU A 120 -14.41 -5.01 -1.38
N ASP A 121 -13.92 -4.15 -0.48
CA ASP A 121 -13.78 -4.51 0.93
C ASP A 121 -15.14 -4.72 1.59
N SER A 122 -15.42 -5.99 1.95
CA SER A 122 -16.62 -6.40 2.64
C SER A 122 -16.52 -6.32 4.17
N ASN A 123 -15.35 -5.96 4.70
CA ASN A 123 -15.07 -6.00 6.14
C ASN A 123 -15.13 -4.62 6.82
N ASP A 124 -15.80 -3.64 6.19
CA ASP A 124 -16.00 -2.26 6.70
C ASP A 124 -14.70 -1.50 7.07
N ARG A 125 -13.52 -1.99 6.62
CA ARG A 125 -12.27 -1.28 6.92
C ARG A 125 -12.16 0.04 6.17
N PHE A 126 -12.66 0.11 4.93
CA PHE A 126 -12.85 1.37 4.23
C PHE A 126 -14.17 2.03 4.69
N ASN A 127 -14.29 2.33 5.98
CA ASN A 127 -15.51 2.79 6.64
C ASN A 127 -16.23 3.98 5.97
N GLN A 128 -15.52 4.77 5.16
CA GLN A 128 -16.08 5.90 4.43
C GLN A 128 -16.48 5.55 3.00
N ALA A 129 -15.94 4.47 2.44
CA ALA A 129 -16.30 3.96 1.12
C ALA A 129 -17.11 2.67 1.26
N LYS A 130 -18.37 2.71 0.87
CA LYS A 130 -19.21 1.50 0.87
C LYS A 130 -18.68 0.52 -0.18
N MET A 131 -18.76 -0.79 0.10
CA MET A 131 -18.52 -1.82 -0.90
C MET A 131 -19.29 -1.51 -2.20
N GLY A 132 -18.61 -1.62 -3.33
CA GLY A 132 -19.15 -1.29 -4.66
C GLY A 132 -19.07 0.20 -5.02
N SER A 133 -18.69 1.10 -4.09
CA SER A 133 -18.47 2.50 -4.44
C SER A 133 -17.22 2.68 -5.28
N GLN A 134 -17.18 3.76 -6.04
CA GLN A 134 -16.00 4.13 -6.82
C GLN A 134 -15.22 5.24 -6.11
N ILE A 135 -13.91 5.10 -6.14
CA ILE A 135 -12.94 6.12 -5.74
C ILE A 135 -11.95 6.34 -6.89
N ALA A 136 -11.25 7.46 -6.89
CA ALA A 136 -10.22 7.75 -7.87
C ALA A 136 -8.87 7.96 -7.18
N LEU A 137 -7.84 7.24 -7.63
CA LEU A 137 -6.48 7.39 -7.13
C LEU A 137 -5.48 7.48 -8.28
N PRO A 138 -4.39 8.25 -8.13
CA PRO A 138 -3.30 8.24 -9.09
C PRO A 138 -2.63 6.87 -9.18
N ILE A 139 -2.26 6.47 -10.39
CA ILE A 139 -1.33 5.37 -10.66
C ILE A 139 -0.11 5.90 -11.39
N ALA A 140 1.07 5.30 -11.15
CA ALA A 140 2.32 5.66 -11.80
C ALA A 140 3.26 4.44 -11.85
N HIS A 141 3.10 3.56 -12.84
CA HIS A 141 3.85 2.30 -12.91
C HIS A 141 4.02 1.76 -14.32
N GLY A 142 5.15 1.07 -14.56
CA GLY A 142 5.42 0.25 -15.75
C GLY A 142 5.19 -1.25 -15.48
N GLU A 143 5.20 -1.66 -14.21
CA GLU A 143 5.05 -3.03 -13.73
C GLU A 143 3.96 -3.10 -12.65
N GLY A 144 2.71 -2.83 -13.05
CA GLY A 144 1.55 -2.85 -12.15
C GLY A 144 0.55 -3.97 -12.43
N ASN A 145 0.86 -4.84 -13.38
CA ASN A 145 0.01 -5.94 -13.81
C ASN A 145 0.07 -7.09 -12.79
N TYR A 146 -0.96 -7.23 -11.95
CA TYR A 146 -1.04 -8.29 -10.95
C TYR A 146 -1.31 -9.65 -11.61
N ARG A 147 -0.53 -10.66 -11.21
CA ARG A 147 -0.65 -12.05 -11.65
C ARG A 147 -0.60 -13.01 -10.47
N ALA A 148 -1.43 -14.03 -10.53
CA ALA A 148 -1.42 -15.18 -9.64
C ALA A 148 -1.99 -16.39 -10.38
N ASP A 149 -1.73 -17.59 -9.89
CA ASP A 149 -2.36 -18.80 -10.41
C ASP A 149 -3.85 -18.89 -9.98
N GLU A 150 -4.57 -19.84 -10.59
CA GLU A 150 -6.02 -19.99 -10.35
C GLU A 150 -6.35 -20.37 -8.89
N GLU A 151 -5.48 -21.12 -8.23
CA GLU A 151 -5.67 -21.52 -6.83
C GLU A 151 -5.60 -20.28 -5.93
N VAL A 152 -4.55 -19.46 -6.05
CA VAL A 152 -4.40 -18.21 -5.32
C VAL A 152 -5.54 -17.24 -5.63
N LEU A 153 -5.95 -17.11 -6.89
CA LEU A 153 -7.08 -16.24 -7.25
C LEU A 153 -8.38 -16.71 -6.59
N SER A 154 -8.63 -18.01 -6.57
CA SER A 154 -9.80 -18.57 -5.90
C SER A 154 -9.79 -18.34 -4.40
N GLU A 155 -8.62 -18.44 -3.75
CA GLU A 155 -8.45 -18.13 -2.32
C GLU A 155 -8.67 -16.65 -2.01
N LEU A 156 -8.14 -15.74 -2.85
CA LEU A 156 -8.33 -14.29 -2.69
C LEU A 156 -9.82 -13.91 -2.73
N GLU A 157 -10.57 -14.51 -3.65
CA GLU A 157 -12.02 -14.27 -3.77
C GLU A 157 -12.79 -14.88 -2.59
N ALA A 158 -12.53 -16.15 -2.27
CA ALA A 158 -13.23 -16.88 -1.20
C ALA A 158 -13.05 -16.23 0.18
N ASN A 159 -11.87 -15.64 0.44
CA ASN A 159 -11.52 -15.00 1.70
C ASN A 159 -11.74 -13.48 1.72
N ALA A 160 -12.38 -12.92 0.67
CA ALA A 160 -12.58 -11.48 0.52
C ALA A 160 -11.28 -10.67 0.73
N GLN A 161 -10.18 -11.13 0.10
CA GLN A 161 -8.87 -10.50 0.22
C GLN A 161 -8.61 -9.44 -0.85
N VAL A 162 -9.45 -9.34 -1.87
CA VAL A 162 -9.38 -8.25 -2.86
C VAL A 162 -9.98 -7.00 -2.26
N LEU A 163 -9.21 -5.92 -2.24
CA LEU A 163 -9.62 -4.63 -1.67
C LEU A 163 -10.15 -3.66 -2.72
N LEU A 164 -9.44 -3.59 -3.84
CA LEU A 164 -9.68 -2.63 -4.92
C LEU A 164 -9.56 -3.32 -6.27
N ARG A 165 -10.46 -2.95 -7.20
CA ARG A 165 -10.36 -3.34 -8.61
C ARG A 165 -10.31 -2.11 -9.51
N TYR A 166 -9.57 -2.22 -10.58
CA TYR A 166 -9.56 -1.20 -11.64
C TYR A 166 -10.92 -1.15 -12.35
N VAL A 167 -11.40 0.05 -12.62
CA VAL A 167 -12.47 0.29 -13.59
C VAL A 167 -11.82 0.59 -14.93
N GLY A 168 -11.99 -0.30 -15.93
CA GLY A 168 -11.35 -0.14 -17.24
C GLY A 168 -9.85 -0.51 -17.26
N ASN A 169 -9.47 -1.48 -16.51
CA ASN A 169 -8.14 -2.15 -16.41
C ASN A 169 -6.98 -1.52 -17.22
N PRO A 170 -6.15 -0.66 -16.60
CA PRO A 170 -5.14 0.11 -17.33
C PRO A 170 -3.87 -0.67 -17.68
N ASN A 171 -3.68 -1.86 -17.12
CA ASN A 171 -2.38 -2.54 -17.10
C ASN A 171 -2.44 -4.06 -17.33
N GLY A 172 -3.64 -4.64 -17.48
CA GLY A 172 -3.83 -6.06 -17.72
C GLY A 172 -3.89 -6.94 -16.46
N SER A 173 -4.00 -6.36 -15.27
CA SER A 173 -4.15 -7.11 -14.00
C SER A 173 -5.26 -8.14 -14.07
N VAL A 174 -4.97 -9.37 -13.65
CA VAL A 174 -5.98 -10.43 -13.61
C VAL A 174 -7.14 -10.03 -12.70
N ASN A 175 -8.38 -10.33 -13.13
CA ASN A 175 -9.61 -9.96 -12.41
C ASN A 175 -9.68 -8.47 -12.02
N ASP A 176 -9.01 -7.59 -12.79
CA ASP A 176 -8.91 -6.15 -12.52
C ASP A 176 -8.31 -5.80 -11.14
N ILE A 177 -7.60 -6.70 -10.50
CA ILE A 177 -7.07 -6.51 -9.14
C ILE A 177 -6.09 -5.33 -9.12
N ALA A 178 -6.40 -4.34 -8.28
CA ALA A 178 -5.59 -3.15 -8.04
C ALA A 178 -4.95 -3.15 -6.64
N GLY A 179 -5.51 -3.91 -5.71
CA GLY A 179 -5.01 -4.05 -4.35
C GLY A 179 -5.62 -5.25 -3.62
N ILE A 180 -4.82 -5.84 -2.74
CA ILE A 180 -5.17 -7.03 -1.96
C ILE A 180 -4.72 -6.90 -0.51
N ARG A 181 -5.19 -7.79 0.36
CA ARG A 181 -4.67 -8.02 1.70
C ARG A 181 -4.25 -9.48 1.91
N ASN A 182 -3.41 -9.72 2.93
CA ASN A 182 -3.15 -11.09 3.36
C ASN A 182 -4.37 -11.69 4.08
N GLN A 183 -4.36 -12.99 4.32
CA GLN A 183 -5.44 -13.70 5.00
C GLN A 183 -5.64 -13.22 6.46
N ALA A 184 -4.56 -12.87 7.17
CA ALA A 184 -4.63 -12.33 8.53
C ALA A 184 -5.24 -10.91 8.58
N GLY A 185 -5.30 -10.20 7.45
CA GLY A 185 -5.94 -8.88 7.35
C GLY A 185 -5.13 -7.74 7.98
N ASN A 186 -3.81 -7.87 8.05
CA ASN A 186 -2.92 -6.86 8.60
C ASN A 186 -1.82 -6.40 7.62
N VAL A 187 -1.66 -7.05 6.48
CA VAL A 187 -0.76 -6.64 5.41
C VAL A 187 -1.59 -6.32 4.17
N TYR A 188 -1.42 -5.12 3.65
CA TYR A 188 -2.14 -4.57 2.51
C TYR A 188 -1.16 -4.17 1.41
N GLY A 189 -1.52 -4.39 0.16
CA GLY A 189 -0.76 -3.92 -1.00
C GLY A 189 -1.66 -3.38 -2.06
N MET A 190 -1.28 -2.26 -2.67
CA MET A 190 -2.02 -1.65 -3.78
C MET A 190 -1.08 -0.92 -4.74
N MET A 191 -1.42 -0.93 -6.03
CA MET A 191 -0.65 -0.18 -7.04
C MET A 191 -0.99 1.31 -7.08
N PRO A 192 -2.24 1.75 -6.83
CA PRO A 192 -2.57 3.17 -6.73
C PRO A 192 -1.90 3.85 -5.54
N HIS A 193 -1.71 5.18 -5.65
CA HIS A 193 -1.03 6.05 -4.70
C HIS A 193 -2.02 6.88 -3.88
N PRO A 194 -2.51 6.40 -2.73
CA PRO A 194 -3.41 7.17 -1.88
C PRO A 194 -2.73 8.42 -1.30
N GLU A 195 -1.40 8.38 -1.05
CA GLU A 195 -0.62 9.50 -0.53
C GLU A 195 -0.55 10.71 -1.48
N ARG A 196 -0.95 10.52 -2.74
CA ARG A 196 -1.01 11.56 -3.78
C ARG A 196 -2.43 12.02 -4.13
N ALA A 197 -3.40 11.68 -3.27
CA ALA A 197 -4.81 12.05 -3.41
C ALA A 197 -5.38 12.48 -2.04
N ILE A 198 -4.74 13.43 -1.38
CA ILE A 198 -5.03 13.84 0.00
C ILE A 198 -5.22 15.35 0.17
N GLU A 199 -4.63 16.16 -0.68
CA GLU A 199 -4.63 17.60 -0.57
C GLU A 199 -5.77 18.24 -1.38
N PRO A 200 -6.30 19.41 -0.95
CA PRO A 200 -7.37 20.10 -1.69
C PRO A 200 -6.99 20.49 -3.12
N HIS A 201 -5.71 20.64 -3.42
CA HIS A 201 -5.21 20.96 -4.76
C HIS A 201 -4.97 19.73 -5.64
N HIS A 202 -5.06 18.53 -5.09
CA HIS A 202 -5.02 17.31 -5.89
C HIS A 202 -6.31 17.12 -6.69
N PRO A 203 -6.28 16.38 -7.81
CA PRO A 203 -7.48 16.12 -8.61
C PRO A 203 -8.64 15.46 -7.85
N CYS A 204 -8.35 14.77 -6.76
CA CYS A 204 -9.29 14.18 -5.81
C CYS A 204 -8.63 14.03 -4.43
N GLN A 205 -9.44 13.75 -3.41
CA GLN A 205 -8.97 13.50 -2.04
C GLN A 205 -9.35 12.10 -1.55
N ASP A 206 -9.67 11.18 -2.45
CA ASP A 206 -10.11 9.83 -2.09
C ASP A 206 -9.01 8.99 -1.42
N GLY A 207 -7.74 9.43 -1.51
CA GLY A 207 -6.62 8.83 -0.77
C GLY A 207 -6.78 8.91 0.75
N LEU A 208 -7.49 9.93 1.25
CA LEU A 208 -7.81 10.03 2.68
C LEU A 208 -8.61 8.84 3.17
N ILE A 209 -9.59 8.35 2.38
CA ILE A 209 -10.42 7.19 2.69
C ILE A 209 -9.52 5.98 2.98
N VAL A 210 -8.53 5.74 2.13
CA VAL A 210 -7.63 4.59 2.23
C VAL A 210 -6.69 4.72 3.43
N LEU A 211 -6.04 5.88 3.57
CA LEU A 211 -5.06 6.10 4.64
C LEU A 211 -5.70 6.19 6.02
N GLU A 212 -6.88 6.79 6.15
CA GLU A 212 -7.63 6.82 7.40
C GLU A 212 -8.06 5.42 7.82
N ALA A 213 -8.55 4.60 6.88
CA ALA A 213 -8.91 3.21 7.14
C ALA A 213 -7.71 2.37 7.61
N PHE A 214 -6.55 2.56 6.98
CA PHE A 214 -5.31 1.89 7.39
C PHE A 214 -4.86 2.32 8.79
N LEU A 215 -4.99 3.60 9.15
CA LEU A 215 -4.56 4.16 10.43
C LEU A 215 -5.61 4.04 11.56
N ASP A 216 -6.86 3.69 11.25
CA ASP A 216 -7.94 3.61 12.22
C ASP A 216 -7.63 2.71 13.43
N PRO A 217 -7.04 1.51 13.28
CA PRO A 217 -6.66 0.68 14.43
C PRO A 217 -5.67 1.37 15.37
N ILE A 218 -4.75 2.16 14.83
CA ILE A 218 -3.73 2.88 15.60
C ILE A 218 -4.37 4.04 16.36
N ARG A 219 -5.28 4.78 15.72
CA ARG A 219 -6.01 5.89 16.31
C ARG A 219 -6.92 5.45 17.45
N LYS A 220 -7.61 4.31 17.30
CA LYS A 220 -8.49 3.75 18.34
C LYS A 220 -7.74 3.30 19.57
N ASN A 221 -6.55 2.75 19.40
CA ASN A 221 -5.70 2.32 20.53
C ASN A 221 -5.05 3.49 21.26
N ASN A 222 -5.00 4.67 20.64
CA ASN A 222 -4.39 5.88 21.19
C ASN A 222 -5.23 7.09 20.81
N PRO A 223 -6.37 7.36 21.46
CA PRO A 223 -7.14 8.56 21.18
C PRO A 223 -6.24 9.78 21.38
N ILE A 224 -5.94 10.48 20.29
CA ILE A 224 -5.25 11.76 20.35
C ILE A 224 -6.26 12.71 21.04
N GLU A 225 -5.92 13.22 22.21
CA GLU A 225 -6.66 14.34 22.78
C GLU A 225 -6.60 15.48 21.74
N LEU A 226 -7.69 15.68 21.03
CA LEU A 226 -7.90 16.88 20.23
C LEU A 226 -7.96 18.02 21.24
N SER A 227 -6.83 18.67 21.49
CA SER A 227 -6.81 19.95 22.19
C SER A 227 -7.63 20.92 21.33
N ALA A 228 -8.87 21.17 21.80
CA ALA A 228 -9.68 22.24 21.30
C ALA A 228 -8.91 23.56 21.55
N SER A 229 -8.46 24.17 20.48
CA SER A 229 -7.96 25.56 20.48
C SER A 229 -8.81 26.39 19.55
#